data_fe11005a83ba90199cbc728a52067b4a
#
_entry.id   fe11005a83ba90199cbc728a52067b4a
#
_cell.length_a   1.000
_cell.length_b   1.000
_cell.length_c   1.000
_cell.angle_alpha   90.00
_cell.angle_beta   90.00
_cell.angle_gamma   90.00
#
_symmetry.space_group_name_H-M   'P 1'
#
loop_
_entity.id
_entity.type
_entity.pdbx_description
1 polymer ?
#
loop_
_entity_poly.entity_id
_entity_poly.type
_entity_poly.pdbx_seq_one_letter_code
_entity_poly.pdbx_strand_id
1 'polypeptide(L)'
;MDYRISKLREYLFSVIDNMVNDRNYQINANMLSNKIDDYSLDKVPTSSEVEEWVIGISKNKDIYSFRNRKSYSQDTINNLKNIGFFEEFEETIKSNNDKGILPEIENIESIECLNCGTLISNDDGDSAIFEIQIQITYRENEEKGISL
;
A
#
# COMPACT_ATOMS: atom_id res chain seq x y z
N MET A 1 -2.48 -12.68 12.97
CA MET A 1 -3.67 -11.85 12.78
C MET A 1 -4.11 -11.92 11.34
N ASP A 2 -5.40 -12.17 11.13
CA ASP A 2 -5.95 -12.40 9.79
C ASP A 2 -6.68 -11.20 9.21
N TYR A 3 -6.45 -10.00 9.77
CA TYR A 3 -7.01 -8.78 9.22
C TYR A 3 -6.38 -8.47 7.86
N ARG A 4 -7.18 -7.95 6.93
CA ARG A 4 -6.67 -7.58 5.60
C ARG A 4 -5.50 -6.60 5.69
N ILE A 5 -5.57 -5.60 6.57
CA ILE A 5 -4.48 -4.64 6.74
C ILE A 5 -3.20 -5.32 7.23
N SER A 6 -3.32 -6.33 8.11
CA SER A 6 -2.15 -7.07 8.61
C SER A 6 -1.50 -7.88 7.49
N LYS A 7 -2.29 -8.50 6.65
CA LYS A 7 -1.78 -9.28 5.52
C LYS A 7 -1.17 -8.38 4.45
N LEU A 8 -1.76 -7.22 4.22
CA LEU A 8 -1.17 -6.23 3.33
C LEU A 8 0.17 -5.74 3.86
N ARG A 9 0.25 -5.47 5.17
CA ARG A 9 1.50 -5.04 5.80
C ARG A 9 2.61 -6.06 5.61
N GLU A 10 2.33 -7.33 5.84
CA GLU A 10 3.30 -8.42 5.62
C GLU A 10 3.79 -8.46 4.18
N TYR A 11 2.87 -8.31 3.25
CA TYR A 11 3.18 -8.27 1.83
C TYR A 11 4.09 -7.08 1.48
N LEU A 12 3.78 -5.90 2.01
CA LEU A 12 4.58 -4.71 1.77
C LEU A 12 5.98 -4.83 2.36
N PHE A 13 6.14 -5.46 3.52
CA PHE A 13 7.47 -5.78 4.05
C PHE A 13 8.26 -6.61 3.05
N SER A 14 7.64 -7.64 2.49
CA SER A 14 8.29 -8.48 1.51
C SER A 14 8.71 -7.69 0.26
N VAL A 15 7.85 -6.83 -0.24
CA VAL A 15 8.16 -5.99 -1.40
C VAL A 15 9.32 -5.04 -1.10
N ILE A 16 9.27 -4.34 0.03
CA ILE A 16 10.31 -3.37 0.41
C ILE A 16 11.64 -4.08 0.68
N ASP A 17 11.62 -5.23 1.37
CA ASP A 17 12.84 -6.00 1.66
C ASP A 17 13.58 -6.41 0.39
N ASN A 18 12.87 -6.64 -0.69
CA ASN A 18 13.48 -6.96 -1.97
C ASN A 18 14.04 -5.74 -2.71
N MET A 19 13.61 -4.55 -2.31
CA MET A 19 14.02 -3.30 -2.95
C MET A 19 15.18 -2.62 -2.23
N VAL A 20 15.30 -2.81 -0.91
CA VAL A 20 16.30 -2.12 -0.10
C VAL A 20 17.16 -3.13 0.64
N ASN A 21 18.43 -2.77 0.86
CA ASN A 21 19.36 -3.62 1.58
C ASN A 21 19.33 -3.38 3.09
N ASP A 22 18.82 -2.22 3.50
CA ASP A 22 18.73 -1.85 4.90
C ASP A 22 17.34 -2.17 5.44
N ARG A 23 17.29 -3.07 6.43
CA ARG A 23 16.04 -3.48 7.06
C ARG A 23 15.72 -2.69 8.33
N ASN A 24 16.37 -1.56 8.50
CA ASN A 24 16.21 -0.74 9.69
C ASN A 24 15.02 0.22 9.55
N TYR A 25 13.86 -0.32 9.17
CA TYR A 25 12.64 0.44 9.00
C TYR A 25 11.45 -0.31 9.61
N GLN A 26 10.37 0.42 9.84
CA GLN A 26 9.11 -0.13 10.33
C GLN A 26 7.96 0.28 9.40
N ILE A 27 6.92 -0.53 9.38
CA ILE A 27 5.64 -0.16 8.79
C ILE A 27 4.64 -0.10 9.95
N ASN A 28 4.29 1.11 10.35
CA ASN A 28 3.40 1.35 11.47
C ASN A 28 1.96 1.46 10.99
N ALA A 29 1.00 1.17 11.86
CA ALA A 29 -0.40 1.35 11.55
C ALA A 29 -0.87 2.68 12.15
N ASN A 30 -1.49 3.52 11.32
CA ASN A 30 -2.08 4.81 11.73
C ASN A 30 -1.09 5.78 12.37
N MET A 31 0.22 5.60 12.13
CA MET A 31 1.23 6.48 12.71
C MET A 31 2.48 6.45 11.85
N LEU A 32 2.98 7.62 11.49
CA LEU A 32 4.28 7.75 10.82
C LEU A 32 5.27 8.32 11.82
N SER A 33 6.36 7.59 12.06
CA SER A 33 7.41 8.04 12.97
C SER A 33 8.23 9.18 12.36
N ASN A 34 9.08 9.81 13.19
CA ASN A 34 10.02 10.83 12.71
C ASN A 34 11.27 10.24 12.06
N LYS A 35 11.39 8.93 12.05
CA LYS A 35 12.56 8.24 11.51
C LYS A 35 12.53 8.22 10.00
N ILE A 36 13.66 8.57 9.37
CA ILE A 36 13.82 8.48 7.92
C ILE A 36 13.66 7.02 7.48
N ASP A 37 13.00 6.83 6.36
CA ASP A 37 12.68 5.54 5.73
C ASP A 37 11.65 4.69 6.49
N ASP A 38 11.03 5.22 7.53
CA ASP A 38 9.89 4.54 8.14
C ASP A 38 8.62 4.77 7.31
N TYR A 39 7.68 3.88 7.51
CA TYR A 39 6.42 3.84 6.77
C TYR A 39 5.23 3.83 7.72
N SER A 40 4.09 4.21 7.21
CA SER A 40 2.81 3.97 7.86
C SER A 40 1.80 3.43 6.86
N LEU A 41 0.87 2.64 7.36
CA LEU A 41 -0.20 2.04 6.56
C LEU A 41 -1.53 2.32 7.25
N ASP A 42 -2.40 3.02 6.54
CA ASP A 42 -3.71 3.42 7.08
C ASP A 42 -4.79 3.06 6.08
N LYS A 43 -5.92 2.59 6.57
CA LYS A 43 -7.06 2.37 5.70
C LYS A 43 -7.76 3.70 5.42
N VAL A 44 -7.96 4.00 4.15
CA VAL A 44 -8.71 5.19 3.75
C VAL A 44 -10.20 4.88 3.84
N PRO A 45 -10.98 5.70 4.56
CA PRO A 45 -12.42 5.52 4.57
C PRO A 45 -12.97 5.72 3.16
N THR A 46 -13.53 4.67 2.60
CA THR A 46 -14.21 4.73 1.32
C THR A 46 -15.59 4.12 1.46
N SER A 47 -16.53 4.63 0.68
CA SER A 47 -17.74 3.86 0.45
C SER A 47 -17.29 2.65 -0.36
N SER A 48 -17.41 1.47 0.22
CA SER A 48 -17.11 0.25 -0.50
C SER A 48 -18.06 0.15 -1.68
N GLU A 49 -17.56 0.42 -2.88
CA GLU A 49 -18.32 0.11 -4.06
C GLU A 49 -18.35 -1.40 -4.19
N VAL A 50 -19.52 -1.93 -4.06
CA VAL A 50 -19.76 -3.34 -4.21
C VAL A 50 -20.32 -3.56 -5.59
N GLU A 51 -19.57 -4.28 -6.42
CA GLU A 51 -20.05 -4.72 -7.71
C GLU A 51 -20.53 -6.15 -7.55
N GLU A 52 -21.82 -6.36 -7.70
CA GLU A 52 -22.42 -7.67 -7.54
C GLU A 52 -22.61 -8.32 -8.90
N TRP A 53 -21.90 -9.42 -9.15
CA TRP A 53 -21.95 -10.11 -10.43
C TRP A 53 -22.98 -11.23 -10.47
N VAL A 54 -23.10 -11.93 -9.35
CA VAL A 54 -24.08 -12.98 -9.15
C VAL A 54 -24.60 -12.89 -7.74
N ILE A 55 -25.76 -13.45 -7.51
CA ILE A 55 -26.40 -13.43 -6.18
C ILE A 55 -25.44 -14.07 -5.18
N GLY A 56 -25.13 -13.32 -4.13
CA GLY A 56 -24.30 -13.79 -3.03
C GLY A 56 -22.81 -13.58 -3.20
N ILE A 57 -22.35 -13.03 -4.30
CA ILE A 57 -20.94 -12.72 -4.54
C ILE A 57 -20.80 -11.26 -4.90
N SER A 58 -19.99 -10.54 -4.13
CA SER A 58 -19.72 -9.14 -4.38
C SER A 58 -18.22 -8.89 -4.50
N LYS A 59 -17.87 -7.87 -5.25
CA LYS A 59 -16.50 -7.45 -5.44
C LYS A 59 -16.29 -6.17 -4.63
N ASN A 60 -15.36 -6.23 -3.70
CA ASN A 60 -15.05 -5.13 -2.80
C ASN A 60 -13.68 -4.55 -3.08
N LYS A 61 -13.54 -3.27 -2.79
CA LYS A 61 -12.27 -2.54 -2.94
C LYS A 61 -11.96 -1.82 -1.65
N ASP A 62 -10.77 -2.07 -1.12
CA ASP A 62 -10.22 -1.33 0.00
C ASP A 62 -9.08 -0.46 -0.51
N ILE A 63 -9.01 0.77 -0.05
CA ILE A 63 -7.92 1.68 -0.37
C ILE A 63 -7.14 1.96 0.90
N TYR A 64 -5.82 1.91 0.78
CA TYR A 64 -4.89 2.17 1.89
C TYR A 64 -3.95 3.29 1.50
N SER A 65 -3.66 4.15 2.46
CA SER A 65 -2.62 5.17 2.34
C SER A 65 -1.32 4.57 2.88
N PHE A 66 -0.32 4.48 2.02
CA PHE A 66 1.01 4.00 2.37
C PHE A 66 1.96 5.18 2.30
N ARG A 67 2.40 5.64 3.47
CA ARG A 67 3.25 6.82 3.60
C ARG A 67 4.66 6.41 3.95
N ASN A 68 5.59 7.21 3.48
CA ASN A 68 7.01 6.99 3.74
C ASN A 68 7.69 8.32 4.01
N ARG A 69 8.52 8.36 5.04
CA ARG A 69 9.33 9.53 5.33
C ARG A 69 10.69 9.37 4.66
N LYS A 70 11.03 10.28 3.77
CA LYS A 70 12.30 10.28 3.06
C LYS A 70 13.14 11.48 3.46
N SER A 71 14.45 11.34 3.38
CA SER A 71 15.35 12.46 3.46
C SER A 71 15.07 13.42 2.32
N TYR A 72 14.87 14.69 2.63
CA TYR A 72 14.53 15.71 1.66
C TYR A 72 15.46 16.89 1.79
N SER A 73 15.93 17.40 0.66
CA SER A 73 16.77 18.58 0.62
C SER A 73 16.55 19.28 -0.71
N GLN A 74 17.23 20.40 -0.91
CA GLN A 74 17.21 21.06 -2.23
C GLN A 74 18.12 20.34 -3.24
N ASP A 75 18.76 19.25 -2.83
CA ASP A 75 19.61 18.45 -3.71
C ASP A 75 18.75 17.70 -4.72
N THR A 76 18.89 18.06 -5.98
CA THR A 76 18.16 17.42 -7.09
C THR A 76 18.42 15.93 -7.16
N ILE A 77 19.65 15.49 -6.95
CA ILE A 77 20.00 14.06 -7.03
C ILE A 77 19.26 13.27 -5.96
N ASN A 78 19.21 13.77 -4.73
CA ASN A 78 18.49 13.12 -3.65
C ASN A 78 16.99 13.01 -3.96
N ASN A 79 16.41 14.06 -4.50
CA ASN A 79 15.00 14.07 -4.84
C ASN A 79 14.69 13.12 -5.99
N LEU A 80 15.59 12.99 -6.96
CA LEU A 80 15.45 12.04 -8.05
C LEU A 80 15.50 10.59 -7.53
N LYS A 81 16.33 10.31 -6.53
CA LYS A 81 16.37 8.98 -5.90
C LYS A 81 15.06 8.67 -5.21
N ASN A 82 14.45 9.64 -4.56
CA ASN A 82 13.15 9.46 -3.92
C ASN A 82 12.08 9.11 -4.94
N ILE A 83 12.03 9.85 -6.03
CA ILE A 83 11.09 9.57 -7.12
C ILE A 83 11.32 8.18 -7.71
N GLY A 84 12.57 7.83 -7.97
CA GLY A 84 12.94 6.53 -8.51
C GLY A 84 12.54 5.37 -7.62
N PHE A 85 12.65 5.54 -6.30
CA PHE A 85 12.18 4.54 -5.34
C PHE A 85 10.69 4.24 -5.52
N PHE A 86 9.88 5.29 -5.64
CA PHE A 86 8.43 5.11 -5.77
C PHE A 86 8.05 4.56 -7.14
N GLU A 87 8.75 4.93 -8.20
CA GLU A 87 8.54 4.32 -9.51
C GLU A 87 8.84 2.83 -9.49
N GLU A 88 9.94 2.44 -8.86
CA GLU A 88 10.31 1.03 -8.72
C GLU A 88 9.30 0.26 -7.89
N PHE A 89 8.82 0.87 -6.81
CA PHE A 89 7.80 0.27 -5.96
C PHE A 89 6.52 0.02 -6.76
N GLU A 90 6.06 1.01 -7.50
CA GLU A 90 4.85 0.90 -8.32
C GLU A 90 5.00 -0.20 -9.37
N GLU A 91 6.13 -0.25 -10.06
CA GLU A 91 6.40 -1.29 -11.05
C GLU A 91 6.48 -2.67 -10.45
N THR A 92 7.04 -2.79 -9.24
CA THR A 92 7.12 -4.07 -8.54
C THR A 92 5.72 -4.57 -8.18
N ILE A 93 4.87 -3.69 -7.67
CA ILE A 93 3.48 -4.05 -7.35
C ILE A 93 2.75 -4.49 -8.61
N LYS A 94 2.91 -3.76 -9.70
CA LYS A 94 2.27 -4.09 -10.98
C LYS A 94 2.74 -5.44 -11.51
N SER A 95 4.04 -5.67 -11.49
CA SER A 95 4.61 -6.94 -11.94
C SER A 95 4.13 -8.12 -11.09
N ASN A 96 4.11 -7.93 -9.78
CA ASN A 96 3.61 -8.95 -8.85
C ASN A 96 2.14 -9.26 -9.12
N ASN A 97 1.34 -8.22 -9.33
CA ASN A 97 -0.07 -8.41 -9.63
C ASN A 97 -0.27 -9.24 -10.89
N ASP A 98 0.49 -8.94 -11.95
CA ASP A 98 0.42 -9.65 -13.22
C ASP A 98 0.84 -11.12 -13.07
N LYS A 99 1.74 -11.42 -12.14
CA LYS A 99 2.22 -12.78 -11.88
C LYS A 99 1.39 -13.53 -10.86
N GLY A 100 0.36 -12.91 -10.28
CA GLY A 100 -0.44 -13.52 -9.24
C GLY A 100 0.24 -13.55 -7.87
N ILE A 101 1.29 -12.75 -7.66
CA ILE A 101 1.96 -12.63 -6.37
C ILE A 101 1.23 -11.54 -5.58
N LEU A 102 0.31 -11.96 -4.74
CA LEU A 102 -0.64 -11.10 -4.05
C LEU A 102 -0.54 -11.26 -2.53
N PRO A 103 -1.03 -10.28 -1.75
CA PRO A 103 -1.16 -10.48 -0.31
C PRO A 103 -1.99 -11.72 0.02
N GLU A 104 -1.68 -12.35 1.15
CA GLU A 104 -2.39 -13.56 1.58
C GLU A 104 -3.74 -13.21 2.20
N ILE A 105 -4.60 -12.62 1.40
CA ILE A 105 -5.95 -12.22 1.76
C ILE A 105 -6.93 -13.15 1.06
N GLU A 106 -7.88 -13.68 1.80
CA GLU A 106 -8.88 -14.60 1.25
C GLU A 106 -9.64 -13.95 0.10
N ASN A 107 -9.72 -14.65 -1.03
CA ASN A 107 -10.42 -14.22 -2.23
C ASN A 107 -9.91 -12.93 -2.88
N ILE A 108 -8.67 -12.57 -2.61
CA ILE A 108 -8.07 -11.40 -3.26
C ILE A 108 -7.95 -11.65 -4.77
N GLU A 109 -8.23 -10.62 -5.55
CA GLU A 109 -8.13 -10.66 -7.01
C GLU A 109 -6.97 -9.84 -7.54
N SER A 110 -6.71 -8.68 -6.94
CA SER A 110 -5.69 -7.78 -7.45
C SER A 110 -5.22 -6.79 -6.40
N ILE A 111 -4.04 -6.26 -6.66
CA ILE A 111 -3.46 -5.14 -5.93
C ILE A 111 -2.92 -4.14 -6.94
N GLU A 112 -3.15 -2.85 -6.72
CA GLU A 112 -2.63 -1.82 -7.61
C GLU A 112 -2.33 -0.54 -6.85
N CYS A 113 -1.40 0.24 -7.39
CA CYS A 113 -1.13 1.59 -6.91
C CYS A 113 -2.01 2.55 -7.70
N LEU A 114 -2.72 3.42 -7.00
CA LEU A 114 -3.62 4.39 -7.62
C LEU A 114 -2.88 5.66 -8.05
N ASN A 115 -1.69 5.88 -7.50
CA ASN A 115 -0.85 7.02 -7.85
C ASN A 115 0.62 6.64 -7.66
N CYS A 116 1.52 7.43 -8.22
CA CYS A 116 2.93 7.39 -7.88
C CYS A 116 3.16 8.14 -6.57
N GLY A 117 4.26 7.86 -5.88
CA GLY A 117 4.57 8.53 -4.63
C GLY A 117 4.46 10.05 -4.74
N THR A 118 3.49 10.62 -4.07
CA THR A 118 3.20 12.05 -4.10
C THR A 118 3.72 12.70 -2.83
N LEU A 119 4.46 13.80 -2.99
CA LEU A 119 4.90 14.60 -1.85
C LEU A 119 3.68 15.23 -1.17
N ILE A 120 3.46 14.93 0.11
CA ILE A 120 2.34 15.49 0.85
C ILE A 120 2.76 16.46 1.94
N SER A 121 4.01 16.41 2.39
CA SER A 121 4.51 17.32 3.44
C SER A 121 6.03 17.35 3.43
N ASN A 122 6.59 18.53 3.74
CA ASN A 122 8.03 18.70 3.98
C ASN A 122 8.26 19.67 5.13
N ASP A 123 7.52 19.46 6.21
CA ASP A 123 7.37 20.45 7.30
C ASP A 123 8.64 20.81 8.03
N ASP A 124 9.58 19.89 8.16
CA ASP A 124 10.79 20.14 8.96
C ASP A 124 12.02 20.53 8.13
N GLY A 125 11.90 20.62 6.82
CA GLY A 125 13.00 21.01 5.95
C GLY A 125 14.06 19.94 5.72
N ASP A 126 14.13 18.92 6.57
CA ASP A 126 15.11 17.83 6.48
C ASP A 126 14.50 16.53 5.97
N SER A 127 13.22 16.38 6.10
CA SER A 127 12.52 15.22 5.61
C SER A 127 11.22 15.59 4.91
N ALA A 128 10.72 14.66 4.13
CA ALA A 128 9.46 14.83 3.42
C ALA A 128 8.64 13.55 3.54
N ILE A 129 7.33 13.70 3.54
CA ILE A 129 6.40 12.59 3.57
C ILE A 129 5.83 12.41 2.18
N PHE A 130 5.97 11.20 1.67
CA PHE A 130 5.39 10.80 0.38
C PHE A 130 4.28 9.80 0.63
N GLU A 131 3.30 9.77 -0.24
CA GLU A 131 2.15 8.88 -0.14
C GLU A 131 1.90 8.16 -1.45
N ILE A 132 1.67 6.84 -1.34
CA ILE A 132 1.10 6.04 -2.41
C ILE A 132 -0.22 5.49 -1.89
N GLN A 133 -1.27 5.58 -2.70
CA GLN A 133 -2.51 4.90 -2.39
C GLN A 133 -2.52 3.54 -3.06
N ILE A 134 -2.82 2.51 -2.27
CA ILE A 134 -2.84 1.12 -2.71
C ILE A 134 -4.27 0.62 -2.62
N GLN A 135 -4.76 0.04 -3.70
CA GLN A 135 -6.09 -0.55 -3.74
C GLN A 135 -5.96 -2.06 -3.85
N ILE A 136 -6.67 -2.77 -2.97
CA ILE A 136 -6.87 -4.20 -3.13
C ILE A 136 -8.30 -4.45 -3.54
N THR A 137 -8.49 -5.46 -4.39
CA THR A 137 -9.80 -5.90 -4.84
C THR A 137 -9.96 -7.36 -4.43
N TYR A 138 -11.05 -7.67 -3.78
CA TYR A 138 -11.32 -9.03 -3.31
C TYR A 138 -12.81 -9.36 -3.45
N ARG A 139 -13.11 -10.64 -3.53
CA ARG A 139 -14.50 -11.08 -3.58
C ARG A 139 -14.97 -11.48 -2.20
N GLU A 140 -16.17 -11.09 -1.87
CA GLU A 140 -16.81 -11.46 -0.64
C GLU A 140 -18.06 -12.23 -0.96
N ASN A 141 -18.19 -13.42 -0.35
CA ASN A 141 -19.34 -14.24 -0.55
C ASN A 141 -20.41 -13.85 0.47
N GLU A 142 -21.53 -13.30 -0.01
CA GLU A 142 -22.63 -12.84 0.82
C GLU A 142 -23.56 -13.97 1.26
N GLU A 143 -23.35 -15.18 0.79
CA GLU A 143 -24.18 -16.32 1.20
C GLU A 143 -24.25 -16.52 2.69
N LYS A 144 -23.19 -16.15 3.39
CA LYS A 144 -23.18 -16.19 4.86
C LYS A 144 -24.24 -15.30 5.46
N GLY A 145 -24.64 -14.25 4.76
CA GLY A 145 -25.69 -13.35 5.19
C GLY A 145 -27.05 -13.72 4.59
N ILE A 146 -27.07 -14.45 3.52
CA ILE A 146 -28.29 -14.80 2.81
C ILE A 146 -28.91 -16.10 3.33
N SER A 147 -28.12 -17.03 3.74
CA SER A 147 -28.56 -18.28 4.36
C SER A 147 -29.74 -18.93 3.66
N LEU A 148 -29.50 -19.41 2.53
CA LEU A 148 -30.57 -20.15 1.83
C LEU A 148 -30.77 -21.52 2.40
#